data_a8e4f27fef8a4af8d87cddeba8b55949
#
_entry.id   a8e4f27fef8a4af8d87cddeba8b55949
#
_cell.length_a   1.000
_cell.length_b   1.000
_cell.length_c   1.000
_cell.angle_alpha   90.00
_cell.angle_beta   90.00
_cell.angle_gamma   90.00
#
_symmetry.space_group_name_H-M   'P 1'
#
loop_
_entity.id
_entity.type
_entity.pdbx_description
1 polymer ?
#
loop_
_entity_poly.entity_id
_entity_poly.type
_entity_poly.pdbx_seq_one_letter_code
_entity_poly.pdbx_strand_id
1 'polypeptide(L)'
;MEVAAAPPPDMRLELDDRSARMMQQISVWRDELIAWFKTLFSAAIYATLIVTFGFQVARVEGLSMAPTLEDQDRLIVNKFVYRVSAPRRGDIVMLFYPLNPDKSFVKRVIAEEGDTVRIVDGRVYVNDVPMDDRFVAPEFRSHDDFGPTVVPEGYYFVMGDHRNNSSDSRHWGFVPKKYIIGKVQLRWWPIPTAHVF
;
A
#
# COMPACT_ATOMS: atom_id res chain seq x y z
N MET A 1 -61.36 -52.55 4.98
CA MET A 1 -59.92 -52.41 4.94
C MET A 1 -59.50 -52.53 3.48
N GLU A 2 -59.40 -51.41 2.78
CA GLU A 2 -59.12 -51.35 1.34
C GLU A 2 -57.61 -51.43 1.13
N VAL A 3 -57.12 -52.53 0.59
CA VAL A 3 -55.71 -52.72 0.27
C VAL A 3 -55.47 -51.98 -1.01
N ALA A 4 -54.76 -50.84 -0.95
CA ALA A 4 -54.36 -50.09 -2.10
C ALA A 4 -53.53 -50.98 -3.05
N ALA A 5 -54.06 -51.20 -4.28
CA ALA A 5 -53.39 -52.00 -5.30
C ALA A 5 -51.99 -51.39 -5.67
N ALA A 6 -50.97 -52.24 -5.74
CA ALA A 6 -49.65 -51.83 -6.13
C ALA A 6 -49.70 -51.28 -7.57
N PRO A 7 -48.95 -50.18 -7.88
CA PRO A 7 -48.93 -49.58 -9.21
C PRO A 7 -48.44 -50.59 -10.25
N PRO A 8 -48.91 -50.46 -11.51
CA PRO A 8 -48.48 -51.30 -12.61
C PRO A 8 -46.97 -51.21 -12.88
N PRO A 9 -46.34 -52.26 -13.41
CA PRO A 9 -44.87 -52.38 -13.53
C PRO A 9 -44.21 -51.28 -14.43
N ASP A 10 -44.94 -50.81 -15.42
CA ASP A 10 -44.52 -49.72 -16.31
C ASP A 10 -44.46 -48.37 -15.60
N MET A 11 -45.41 -48.05 -14.75
CA MET A 11 -45.43 -46.86 -13.93
C MET A 11 -44.28 -46.85 -12.88
N ARG A 12 -43.88 -48.01 -12.38
CA ARG A 12 -42.72 -48.14 -11.46
C ARG A 12 -41.40 -47.84 -12.19
N LEU A 13 -41.21 -48.32 -13.41
CA LEU A 13 -40.05 -48.07 -14.24
C LEU A 13 -39.91 -46.57 -14.59
N GLU A 14 -41.03 -45.90 -14.90
CA GLU A 14 -41.04 -44.46 -15.15
C GLU A 14 -40.71 -43.62 -13.92
N LEU A 15 -41.17 -44.01 -12.74
CA LEU A 15 -40.90 -43.34 -11.48
C LEU A 15 -39.42 -43.50 -11.06
N ASP A 16 -38.86 -44.70 -11.24
CA ASP A 16 -37.44 -44.98 -10.98
C ASP A 16 -36.53 -44.19 -11.91
N ASP A 17 -36.86 -44.09 -13.21
CA ASP A 17 -36.08 -43.32 -14.17
C ASP A 17 -36.15 -41.80 -13.89
N ARG A 18 -37.33 -41.29 -13.49
CA ARG A 18 -37.46 -39.87 -13.07
C ARG A 18 -36.67 -39.57 -11.79
N SER A 19 -36.70 -40.46 -10.82
CA SER A 19 -35.97 -40.30 -9.56
C SER A 19 -34.44 -40.35 -9.80
N ALA A 20 -33.98 -41.28 -10.66
CA ALA A 20 -32.57 -41.38 -11.04
C ALA A 20 -32.06 -40.11 -11.78
N ARG A 21 -32.84 -39.57 -12.73
CA ARG A 21 -32.52 -38.33 -13.42
C ARG A 21 -32.49 -37.14 -12.46
N MET A 22 -33.43 -37.05 -11.54
CA MET A 22 -33.49 -35.99 -10.54
C MET A 22 -32.28 -36.06 -9.58
N MET A 23 -31.90 -37.25 -9.11
CA MET A 23 -30.70 -37.44 -8.28
C MET A 23 -29.43 -37.10 -9.04
N GLN A 24 -29.32 -37.45 -10.32
CA GLN A 24 -28.20 -37.09 -11.16
C GLN A 24 -28.10 -35.58 -11.36
N GLN A 25 -29.22 -34.89 -11.60
CA GLN A 25 -29.23 -33.41 -11.67
C GLN A 25 -28.80 -32.78 -10.35
N ILE A 26 -29.31 -33.26 -9.23
CA ILE A 26 -28.93 -32.74 -7.90
C ILE A 26 -27.44 -32.96 -7.64
N SER A 27 -26.88 -34.10 -8.03
CA SER A 27 -25.42 -34.35 -7.85
C SER A 27 -24.57 -33.41 -8.67
N VAL A 28 -24.95 -33.12 -9.93
CA VAL A 28 -24.26 -32.15 -10.80
C VAL A 28 -24.29 -30.76 -10.17
N TRP A 29 -25.45 -30.27 -9.76
CA TRP A 29 -25.60 -28.98 -9.11
C TRP A 29 -24.80 -28.88 -7.80
N ARG A 30 -24.77 -29.93 -7.01
CA ARG A 30 -23.97 -29.99 -5.79
C ARG A 30 -22.47 -29.89 -6.09
N ASP A 31 -22.02 -30.64 -7.09
CA ASP A 31 -20.59 -30.65 -7.43
C ASP A 31 -20.14 -29.30 -8.03
N GLU A 32 -21.00 -28.67 -8.82
CA GLU A 32 -20.78 -27.31 -9.30
C GLU A 32 -20.73 -26.30 -8.14
N LEU A 33 -21.68 -26.34 -7.20
CA LEU A 33 -21.68 -25.46 -6.03
C LEU A 33 -20.41 -25.64 -5.19
N ILE A 34 -19.98 -26.90 -4.96
CA ILE A 34 -18.75 -27.18 -4.22
C ILE A 34 -17.52 -26.59 -4.96
N ALA A 35 -17.47 -26.70 -6.29
CA ALA A 35 -16.39 -26.12 -7.09
C ALA A 35 -16.37 -24.60 -6.98
N TRP A 36 -17.52 -23.94 -7.07
CA TRP A 36 -17.67 -22.50 -6.85
C TRP A 36 -17.21 -22.07 -5.46
N PHE A 37 -17.64 -22.77 -4.41
CA PHE A 37 -17.21 -22.48 -3.04
C PHE A 37 -15.69 -22.62 -2.86
N LYS A 38 -15.09 -23.67 -3.42
CA LYS A 38 -13.62 -23.84 -3.37
C LYS A 38 -12.90 -22.68 -4.06
N THR A 39 -13.38 -22.27 -5.24
CA THR A 39 -12.80 -21.16 -6.00
C THR A 39 -12.92 -19.85 -5.24
N LEU A 40 -14.10 -19.52 -4.72
CA LEU A 40 -14.32 -18.30 -3.94
C LEU A 40 -13.50 -18.28 -2.65
N PHE A 41 -13.42 -19.41 -1.96
CA PHE A 41 -12.64 -19.53 -0.73
C PHE A 41 -11.13 -19.35 -0.99
N SER A 42 -10.60 -19.98 -2.04
CA SER A 42 -9.18 -19.79 -2.41
C SER A 42 -8.91 -18.36 -2.84
N ALA A 43 -9.80 -17.75 -3.63
CA ALA A 43 -9.68 -16.35 -4.04
C ALA A 43 -9.69 -15.40 -2.83
N ALA A 44 -10.56 -15.63 -1.85
CA ALA A 44 -10.62 -14.85 -0.61
C ALA A 44 -9.33 -14.97 0.21
N ILE A 45 -8.73 -16.18 0.30
CA ILE A 45 -7.44 -16.38 0.97
C ILE A 45 -6.35 -15.58 0.26
N TYR A 46 -6.23 -15.72 -1.08
CA TYR A 46 -5.20 -14.98 -1.83
C TYR A 46 -5.40 -13.48 -1.72
N ALA A 47 -6.63 -12.97 -1.85
CA ALA A 47 -6.93 -11.56 -1.69
C ALA A 47 -6.52 -11.05 -0.30
N THR A 48 -6.86 -11.80 0.76
CA THR A 48 -6.47 -11.46 2.15
C THR A 48 -4.96 -11.42 2.30
N LEU A 49 -4.24 -12.41 1.78
CA LEU A 49 -2.77 -12.43 1.83
C LEU A 49 -2.16 -11.23 1.10
N ILE A 50 -2.64 -10.92 -0.10
CA ILE A 50 -2.15 -9.77 -0.89
C ILE A 50 -2.41 -8.46 -0.15
N VAL A 51 -3.62 -8.24 0.36
CA VAL A 51 -3.97 -7.02 1.08
C VAL A 51 -3.17 -6.90 2.38
N THR A 52 -3.08 -7.98 3.16
CA THR A 52 -2.40 -7.95 4.48
C THR A 52 -0.90 -7.75 4.35
N PHE A 53 -0.24 -8.43 3.41
CA PHE A 53 1.22 -8.41 3.29
C PHE A 53 1.74 -7.42 2.23
N GLY A 54 0.91 -7.02 1.27
CA GLY A 54 1.29 -6.15 0.16
C GLY A 54 0.99 -4.68 0.39
N PHE A 55 -0.11 -4.37 1.07
CA PHE A 55 -0.58 -3.00 1.24
C PHE A 55 -0.88 -2.67 2.70
N GLN A 56 -0.77 -1.40 3.03
CA GLN A 56 -1.13 -0.87 4.33
C GLN A 56 -1.91 0.43 4.15
N VAL A 57 -3.03 0.54 4.86
CA VAL A 57 -3.74 1.82 4.98
C VAL A 57 -3.08 2.62 6.10
N ALA A 58 -2.74 3.87 5.81
CA ALA A 58 -2.20 4.81 6.77
C ALA A 58 -3.05 6.08 6.80
N ARG A 59 -3.07 6.75 7.95
CA ARG A 59 -3.65 8.09 8.12
C ARG A 59 -2.51 9.06 8.35
N VAL A 60 -2.54 10.18 7.67
CA VAL A 60 -1.57 11.25 7.88
C VAL A 60 -1.94 12.00 9.15
N GLU A 61 -0.97 12.17 10.04
CA GLU A 61 -1.08 12.99 11.24
C GLU A 61 -0.04 14.10 11.17
N GLY A 62 -0.51 15.33 11.20
CA GLY A 62 0.32 16.54 11.09
C GLY A 62 0.53 17.03 9.67
N LEU A 63 1.28 18.13 9.57
CA LEU A 63 1.38 18.95 8.36
C LEU A 63 2.73 18.82 7.64
N SER A 64 3.62 17.91 8.04
CA SER A 64 4.99 17.86 7.54
C SER A 64 5.14 17.55 6.04
N MET A 65 4.07 17.08 5.41
CA MET A 65 4.04 16.79 3.97
C MET A 65 3.12 17.74 3.18
N ALA A 66 2.58 18.79 3.83
CA ALA A 66 1.81 19.80 3.13
C ALA A 66 2.67 20.55 2.09
N PRO A 67 2.11 20.93 0.94
CA PRO A 67 0.72 20.78 0.51
C PRO A 67 0.44 19.43 -0.18
N THR A 68 1.46 18.58 -0.36
CA THR A 68 1.32 17.31 -1.08
C THR A 68 0.37 16.35 -0.36
N LEU A 69 0.50 16.25 0.97
CA LEU A 69 -0.39 15.50 1.84
C LEU A 69 -0.78 16.38 3.02
N GLU A 70 -2.06 16.38 3.33
CA GLU A 70 -2.63 17.14 4.42
C GLU A 70 -2.96 16.27 5.65
N ASP A 71 -3.17 16.92 6.79
CA ASP A 71 -3.62 16.22 7.99
C ASP A 71 -4.94 15.49 7.72
N GLN A 72 -5.07 14.27 8.24
CA GLN A 72 -6.21 13.36 8.09
C GLN A 72 -6.34 12.70 6.69
N ASP A 73 -5.46 12.96 5.74
CA ASP A 73 -5.41 12.21 4.50
C ASP A 73 -5.26 10.70 4.78
N ARG A 74 -5.94 9.87 3.97
CA ARG A 74 -5.81 8.42 4.06
C ARG A 74 -5.07 7.89 2.84
N LEU A 75 -4.04 7.12 3.12
CA LEU A 75 -3.08 6.65 2.14
C LEU A 75 -3.13 5.14 2.00
N ILE A 76 -2.87 4.66 0.78
CA ILE A 76 -2.50 3.28 0.52
C ILE A 76 -0.99 3.23 0.31
N VAL A 77 -0.32 2.51 1.20
CA VAL A 77 1.13 2.29 1.18
C VAL A 77 1.41 0.90 0.60
N ASN A 78 2.13 0.86 -0.51
CA ASN A 78 2.56 -0.37 -1.15
C ASN A 78 3.89 -0.85 -0.54
N LYS A 79 3.83 -1.94 0.23
CA LYS A 79 5.01 -2.57 0.86
C LYS A 79 5.75 -3.49 -0.11
N PHE A 80 5.06 -3.93 -1.16
CA PHE A 80 5.61 -4.93 -2.08
C PHE A 80 6.66 -4.33 -3.02
N VAL A 81 6.51 -3.06 -3.39
CA VAL A 81 7.41 -2.41 -4.35
C VAL A 81 8.87 -2.47 -3.91
N TYR A 82 9.15 -2.27 -2.63
CA TYR A 82 10.52 -2.26 -2.09
C TYR A 82 11.06 -3.65 -1.69
N ARG A 83 10.32 -4.72 -2.02
CA ARG A 83 10.85 -6.09 -2.01
C ARG A 83 11.55 -6.45 -3.32
N VAL A 84 11.15 -5.78 -4.42
CA VAL A 84 11.66 -6.05 -5.78
C VAL A 84 12.46 -4.88 -6.36
N SER A 85 12.37 -3.69 -5.76
CA SER A 85 13.11 -2.48 -6.15
C SER A 85 13.68 -1.77 -4.93
N ALA A 86 14.42 -0.71 -5.15
CA ALA A 86 14.86 0.23 -4.11
C ALA A 86 14.01 1.50 -4.14
N PRO A 87 13.84 2.20 -3.00
CA PRO A 87 13.30 3.55 -3.00
C PRO A 87 14.10 4.48 -3.91
N ARG A 88 13.41 5.35 -4.63
CA ARG A 88 14.02 6.28 -5.57
C ARG A 88 13.81 7.72 -5.12
N ARG A 89 14.72 8.59 -5.52
CA ARG A 89 14.58 10.04 -5.32
C ARG A 89 13.21 10.50 -5.84
N GLY A 90 12.50 11.26 -5.01
CA GLY A 90 11.14 11.74 -5.28
C GLY A 90 10.03 10.84 -4.74
N ASP A 91 10.29 9.57 -4.42
CA ASP A 91 9.29 8.68 -3.83
C ASP A 91 8.81 9.23 -2.48
N ILE A 92 7.49 9.21 -2.26
CA ILE A 92 6.90 9.45 -0.95
C ILE A 92 6.84 8.10 -0.23
N VAL A 93 7.50 8.01 0.92
CA VAL A 93 7.66 6.75 1.66
C VAL A 93 7.09 6.87 3.07
N MET A 94 6.48 5.78 3.54
CA MET A 94 6.21 5.57 4.94
C MET A 94 7.41 4.85 5.56
N LEU A 95 7.88 5.33 6.70
CA LEU A 95 9.06 4.82 7.38
C LEU A 95 8.89 4.79 8.89
N PHE A 96 9.62 3.91 9.57
CA PHE A 96 9.79 3.98 11.03
C PHE A 96 10.72 5.13 11.41
N TYR A 97 10.33 5.88 12.44
CA TYR A 97 11.17 6.96 12.95
C TYR A 97 12.49 6.41 13.53
N PRO A 98 13.67 6.82 13.03
CA PRO A 98 14.92 6.19 13.42
C PRO A 98 15.27 6.25 14.92
N LEU A 99 14.84 7.30 15.62
CA LEU A 99 15.09 7.46 17.06
C LEU A 99 14.02 6.81 17.93
N ASN A 100 12.85 6.48 17.38
CA ASN A 100 11.79 5.76 18.08
C ASN A 100 10.93 4.97 17.07
N PRO A 101 11.28 3.71 16.77
CA PRO A 101 10.60 2.90 15.76
C PRO A 101 9.13 2.55 16.07
N ASP A 102 8.62 2.85 17.25
CA ASP A 102 7.19 2.72 17.56
C ASP A 102 6.34 3.76 16.81
N LYS A 103 7.00 4.82 16.30
CA LYS A 103 6.38 5.87 15.50
C LYS A 103 6.72 5.69 14.03
N SER A 104 5.75 6.01 13.16
CA SER A 104 5.94 6.02 11.72
C SER A 104 5.75 7.43 11.17
N PHE A 105 6.55 7.78 10.17
CA PHE A 105 6.46 9.05 9.47
C PHE A 105 6.25 8.83 7.96
N VAL A 106 5.68 9.84 7.30
CA VAL A 106 5.65 9.92 5.85
C VAL A 106 6.58 11.04 5.43
N LYS A 107 7.52 10.76 4.54
CA LYS A 107 8.53 11.70 4.03
C LYS A 107 8.80 11.44 2.55
N ARG A 108 9.44 12.40 1.89
CA ARG A 108 9.94 12.24 0.52
C ARG A 108 11.41 11.85 0.53
N VAL A 109 11.78 10.88 -0.29
CA VAL A 109 13.17 10.53 -0.54
C VAL A 109 13.82 11.65 -1.34
N ILE A 110 14.88 12.22 -0.78
CA ILE A 110 15.65 13.32 -1.38
C ILE A 110 16.92 12.80 -2.02
N ALA A 111 17.60 11.87 -1.35
CA ALA A 111 18.83 11.30 -1.84
C ALA A 111 18.96 9.82 -1.44
N GLU A 112 19.66 9.08 -2.30
CA GLU A 112 19.93 7.64 -2.18
C GLU A 112 21.37 7.44 -1.69
N GLU A 113 21.76 6.21 -1.40
CA GLU A 113 23.13 5.87 -1.01
C GLU A 113 24.16 6.36 -2.04
N GLY A 114 25.28 6.92 -1.55
CA GLY A 114 26.35 7.49 -2.37
C GLY A 114 26.10 8.93 -2.85
N ASP A 115 24.87 9.43 -2.76
CA ASP A 115 24.57 10.82 -3.11
C ASP A 115 25.15 11.81 -2.08
N THR A 116 25.60 12.95 -2.55
CA THR A 116 25.98 14.09 -1.70
C THR A 116 24.81 15.06 -1.60
N VAL A 117 24.37 15.37 -0.37
CA VAL A 117 23.27 16.31 -0.10
C VAL A 117 23.84 17.60 0.46
N ARG A 118 23.41 18.72 -0.10
CA ARG A 118 23.68 20.06 0.40
C ARG A 118 22.42 20.92 0.32
N ILE A 119 22.16 21.70 1.33
CA ILE A 119 21.07 22.68 1.34
C ILE A 119 21.69 24.06 1.55
N VAL A 120 21.32 25.02 0.72
CA VAL A 120 21.76 26.41 0.79
C VAL A 120 20.53 27.30 0.71
N ASP A 121 20.31 28.10 1.73
CA ASP A 121 19.12 28.96 1.87
C ASP A 121 17.83 28.16 1.54
N GLY A 122 17.71 26.98 2.14
CA GLY A 122 16.57 26.07 1.96
C GLY A 122 16.49 25.33 0.61
N ARG A 123 17.33 25.69 -0.37
CA ARG A 123 17.37 25.02 -1.67
C ARG A 123 18.23 23.76 -1.60
N VAL A 124 17.63 22.64 -1.97
CA VAL A 124 18.27 21.33 -1.93
C VAL A 124 19.07 21.07 -3.20
N TYR A 125 20.31 20.62 -3.03
CA TYR A 125 21.19 20.14 -4.08
C TYR A 125 21.57 18.69 -3.80
N VAL A 126 21.52 17.87 -4.83
CA VAL A 126 21.99 16.49 -4.78
C VAL A 126 23.03 16.29 -5.86
N ASN A 127 24.25 15.92 -5.47
CA ASN A 127 25.41 15.84 -6.35
C ASN A 127 25.66 17.19 -7.10
N ASP A 128 25.54 18.30 -6.36
CA ASP A 128 25.64 19.69 -6.86
C ASP A 128 24.57 20.12 -7.88
N VAL A 129 23.60 19.25 -8.18
CA VAL A 129 22.47 19.56 -9.05
C VAL A 129 21.28 20.01 -8.20
N PRO A 130 20.67 21.18 -8.47
CA PRO A 130 19.49 21.61 -7.74
C PRO A 130 18.34 20.63 -7.97
N MET A 131 17.71 20.20 -6.87
CA MET A 131 16.55 19.33 -6.94
C MET A 131 15.32 20.11 -7.43
N ASP A 132 14.49 19.46 -8.25
CA ASP A 132 13.17 19.99 -8.59
C ASP A 132 12.29 19.96 -7.33
N ASP A 133 11.92 21.12 -6.85
CA ASP A 133 11.12 21.32 -5.63
C ASP A 133 9.81 22.08 -5.89
N ARG A 134 9.28 22.00 -7.13
CA ARG A 134 8.01 22.65 -7.53
C ARG A 134 6.82 22.23 -6.70
N PHE A 135 6.89 21.08 -6.03
CA PHE A 135 5.89 20.60 -5.08
C PHE A 135 5.96 21.32 -3.72
N VAL A 136 7.03 22.09 -3.44
CA VAL A 136 7.17 22.89 -2.21
C VAL A 136 6.58 24.27 -2.47
N ALA A 137 5.44 24.58 -1.85
CA ALA A 137 4.86 25.90 -1.96
C ALA A 137 5.76 26.97 -1.32
N PRO A 138 5.75 28.21 -1.81
CA PRO A 138 6.63 29.28 -1.30
C PRO A 138 6.57 29.48 0.20
N GLU A 139 5.37 29.44 0.79
CA GLU A 139 5.11 29.60 2.22
C GLU A 139 5.65 28.43 3.08
N PHE A 140 5.95 27.30 2.47
CA PHE A 140 6.47 26.11 3.14
C PHE A 140 7.99 25.94 2.98
N ARG A 141 8.64 26.88 2.31
CA ARG A 141 10.10 26.88 2.17
C ARG A 141 10.80 27.18 3.50
N SER A 142 11.96 26.58 3.70
CA SER A 142 12.87 26.94 4.78
C SER A 142 14.01 27.81 4.24
N HIS A 143 14.77 28.37 5.15
CA HIS A 143 16.04 29.09 4.85
C HIS A 143 17.23 28.42 5.54
N ASP A 144 17.10 27.10 5.83
CA ASP A 144 18.14 26.36 6.52
C ASP A 144 19.31 26.05 5.58
N ASP A 145 20.49 25.99 6.16
CA ASP A 145 21.68 25.43 5.53
C ASP A 145 21.99 24.06 6.13
N PHE A 146 22.44 23.12 5.28
CA PHE A 146 22.80 21.76 5.72
C PHE A 146 23.86 21.15 4.80
N GLY A 147 24.79 20.41 5.38
CA GLY A 147 25.80 19.66 4.64
C GLY A 147 26.97 20.52 4.15
N PRO A 148 27.73 20.09 3.11
CA PRO A 148 27.49 18.86 2.34
C PRO A 148 27.72 17.59 3.15
N THR A 149 26.93 16.55 2.88
CA THR A 149 27.07 15.25 3.51
C THR A 149 26.79 14.13 2.52
N VAL A 150 27.52 13.03 2.60
CA VAL A 150 27.32 11.86 1.74
C VAL A 150 26.37 10.87 2.44
N VAL A 151 25.38 10.39 1.72
CA VAL A 151 24.45 9.37 2.22
C VAL A 151 25.18 8.03 2.28
N PRO A 152 25.27 7.38 3.46
CA PRO A 152 25.97 6.11 3.58
C PRO A 152 25.26 4.98 2.80
N GLU A 153 25.99 3.91 2.50
CA GLU A 153 25.46 2.70 1.90
C GLU A 153 24.31 2.11 2.76
N GLY A 154 23.22 1.76 2.13
CA GLY A 154 22.02 1.21 2.79
C GLY A 154 21.16 2.25 3.49
N TYR A 155 21.40 3.56 3.30
CA TYR A 155 20.65 4.65 3.90
C TYR A 155 20.02 5.57 2.88
N TYR A 156 19.09 6.38 3.35
CA TYR A 156 18.38 7.40 2.58
C TYR A 156 18.33 8.72 3.34
N PHE A 157 18.38 9.82 2.60
CA PHE A 157 18.08 11.15 3.14
C PHE A 157 16.66 11.52 2.75
N VAL A 158 15.82 11.84 3.71
CA VAL A 158 14.41 12.13 3.49
C VAL A 158 14.02 13.47 4.09
N MET A 159 13.09 14.18 3.45
CA MET A 159 12.56 15.45 3.95
C MET A 159 11.03 15.47 3.85
N GLY A 160 10.40 16.30 4.68
CA GLY A 160 9.02 16.69 4.47
C GLY A 160 8.88 17.73 3.36
N ASP A 161 7.74 17.77 2.72
CA ASP A 161 7.46 18.80 1.70
C ASP A 161 7.19 20.17 2.34
N HIS A 162 6.68 20.19 3.58
CA HIS A 162 6.60 21.38 4.43
C HIS A 162 7.96 21.69 5.06
N ARG A 163 8.87 22.22 4.29
CA ARG A 163 10.29 22.39 4.61
C ARG A 163 10.56 23.11 5.93
N ASN A 164 9.78 24.12 6.25
CA ASN A 164 9.95 24.91 7.49
C ASN A 164 9.18 24.33 8.70
N ASN A 165 8.43 23.22 8.52
CA ASN A 165 7.70 22.53 9.59
C ASN A 165 7.76 21.01 9.44
N SER A 166 8.97 20.46 9.33
CA SER A 166 9.18 19.02 9.22
C SER A 166 10.36 18.57 10.08
N SER A 167 10.12 17.62 10.98
CA SER A 167 11.17 16.83 11.59
C SER A 167 11.57 15.73 10.60
N ASP A 168 12.81 15.80 10.06
CA ASP A 168 13.30 14.93 9.00
C ASP A 168 14.82 14.74 9.08
N SER A 169 15.44 14.23 8.03
CA SER A 169 16.86 13.88 8.03
C SER A 169 17.81 15.04 8.36
N ARG A 170 17.37 16.28 8.22
CA ARG A 170 18.15 17.45 8.66
C ARG A 170 18.39 17.46 10.18
N HIS A 171 17.47 16.84 10.94
CA HIS A 171 17.48 16.88 12.40
C HIS A 171 17.93 15.55 13.03
N TRP A 172 17.51 14.41 12.46
CA TRP A 172 17.75 13.09 13.05
C TRP A 172 18.59 12.16 12.17
N GLY A 173 19.13 12.68 11.04
CA GLY A 173 20.06 11.96 10.18
C GLY A 173 19.41 11.00 9.19
N PHE A 174 20.18 10.01 8.75
CA PHE A 174 19.81 9.10 7.68
C PHE A 174 18.84 8.02 8.13
N VAL A 175 18.02 7.54 7.18
CA VAL A 175 17.07 6.44 7.38
C VAL A 175 17.66 5.15 6.84
N PRO A 176 17.84 4.10 7.64
CA PRO A 176 18.22 2.80 7.12
C PRO A 176 17.14 2.25 6.17
N LYS A 177 17.53 1.61 5.07
CA LYS A 177 16.61 0.97 4.11
C LYS A 177 15.58 0.06 4.80
N LYS A 178 16.00 -0.71 5.80
CA LYS A 178 15.14 -1.62 6.57
C LYS A 178 14.02 -0.91 7.35
N TYR A 179 14.11 0.42 7.54
CA TYR A 179 13.08 1.22 8.22
C TYR A 179 12.03 1.76 7.25
N ILE A 180 12.27 1.66 5.93
CA ILE A 180 11.29 2.07 4.93
C ILE A 180 10.24 0.96 4.81
N ILE A 181 9.00 1.28 5.21
CA ILE A 181 7.87 0.35 5.24
C ILE A 181 7.34 0.11 3.82
N GLY A 182 7.20 1.19 3.03
CA GLY A 182 6.67 1.10 1.67
C GLY A 182 6.51 2.46 1.01
N LYS A 183 6.14 2.43 -0.28
CA LYS A 183 5.84 3.62 -1.08
C LYS A 183 4.38 4.04 -0.87
N VAL A 184 4.15 5.32 -0.63
CA VAL A 184 2.81 5.89 -0.72
C VAL A 184 2.41 5.89 -2.20
N GLN A 185 1.40 5.13 -2.53
CA GLN A 185 0.97 4.95 -3.91
C GLN A 185 -0.29 5.72 -4.24
N LEU A 186 -1.18 5.87 -3.27
CA LEU A 186 -2.48 6.49 -3.47
C LEU A 186 -2.91 7.23 -2.20
N ARG A 187 -3.31 8.51 -2.35
CA ARG A 187 -4.21 9.18 -1.43
C ARG A 187 -5.63 8.90 -1.89
N TRP A 188 -6.38 8.10 -1.14
CA TRP A 188 -7.73 7.71 -1.53
C TRP A 188 -8.84 8.51 -0.84
N TRP A 189 -8.49 9.21 0.24
CA TRP A 189 -9.40 10.07 0.97
C TRP A 189 -8.70 11.36 1.39
N PRO A 190 -9.37 12.53 1.29
CA PRO A 190 -10.75 12.75 0.78
C PRO A 190 -10.87 12.49 -0.72
N ILE A 191 -12.04 11.97 -1.14
CA ILE A 191 -12.28 11.58 -2.55
C ILE A 191 -12.04 12.73 -3.55
N PRO A 192 -12.44 14.00 -3.27
CA PRO A 192 -12.22 15.09 -4.22
C PRO A 192 -10.73 15.37 -4.51
N THR A 193 -9.83 15.00 -3.62
CA THR A 193 -8.39 15.19 -3.75
C THR A 193 -7.64 13.87 -3.91
N ALA A 194 -8.35 12.77 -4.25
CA ALA A 194 -7.71 11.48 -4.50
C ALA A 194 -6.64 11.59 -5.58
N HIS A 195 -5.44 11.03 -5.30
CA HIS A 195 -4.26 11.19 -6.17
C HIS A 195 -3.34 9.98 -6.10
N VAL A 196 -2.81 9.57 -7.25
CA VAL A 196 -1.79 8.51 -7.40
C VAL A 196 -0.42 9.18 -7.49
N PHE A 197 0.57 8.71 -6.70
CA PHE A 197 1.94 9.24 -6.64
C PHE A 197 2.94 8.42 -7.45
#